data_bf8109eb72b973af36f7a57d14e67dbd
#
_entry.id   bf8109eb72b973af36f7a57d14e67dbd
#
_cell.length_a   1.000
_cell.length_b   1.000
_cell.length_c   1.000
_cell.angle_alpha   90.00
_cell.angle_beta   90.00
_cell.angle_gamma   90.00
#
_symmetry.space_group_name_H-M   'P 1'
#
loop_
_entity.id
_entity.type
_entity.pdbx_description
1 polymer ?
#
loop_
_entity_poly.entity_id
_entity_poly.type
_entity_poly.pdbx_seq_one_letter_code
_entity_poly.pdbx_strand_id
1 'polypeptide(L)'
;AEYTKTCIDEMEKAGYGLYYAPSGDPMENYRYLFVENWNKEIIFAKNVAIYDQMERAAAPLSLGGWSGLCPTQELVDAYEMADGTTPILGYNADGSPIINSESGYSEEGFTEEADAEGYYPENTFNMFVDREPRFYATVTYSGAYWRGRQIDFRMGAPDGRTGGPDYTTTGYLMRKFLDEDGVDILRG
;
A
#
# COMPACT_ATOMS: atom_id res chain seq x y z
N ALA A 1 -18.40 -11.96 -20.81
CA ALA A 1 -19.11 -12.35 -19.57
C ALA A 1 -19.26 -13.88 -19.46
N GLU A 2 -19.82 -14.60 -20.47
CA GLU A 2 -20.04 -16.05 -20.39
C GLU A 2 -18.75 -16.85 -20.26
N TYR A 3 -17.76 -16.61 -21.12
CA TYR A 3 -16.45 -17.29 -21.05
C TYR A 3 -15.71 -17.02 -19.74
N THR A 4 -15.82 -15.80 -19.18
CA THR A 4 -15.21 -15.46 -17.90
C THR A 4 -15.85 -16.28 -16.77
N LYS A 5 -17.19 -16.37 -16.78
CA LYS A 5 -17.91 -17.19 -15.79
C LYS A 5 -17.52 -18.67 -15.89
N THR A 6 -17.50 -19.23 -17.10
CA THR A 6 -17.06 -20.60 -17.33
C THR A 6 -15.64 -20.84 -16.82
N CYS A 7 -14.72 -19.90 -17.06
CA CYS A 7 -13.35 -20.00 -16.55
C CYS A 7 -13.33 -20.04 -15.01
N ILE A 8 -14.06 -19.16 -14.34
CA ILE A 8 -14.16 -19.14 -12.87
C ILE A 8 -14.71 -20.49 -12.38
N ASP A 9 -15.84 -20.95 -12.92
CA ASP A 9 -16.49 -22.19 -12.52
C ASP A 9 -15.57 -23.41 -12.68
N GLU A 10 -14.76 -23.48 -13.74
CA GLU A 10 -13.79 -24.57 -13.96
C GLU A 10 -12.57 -24.47 -13.04
N MET A 11 -12.08 -23.25 -12.74
CA MET A 11 -10.97 -23.06 -11.82
C MET A 11 -11.38 -23.42 -10.37
N GLU A 12 -12.59 -23.04 -9.95
CA GLU A 12 -13.12 -23.44 -8.64
C GLU A 12 -13.22 -24.98 -8.50
N LYS A 13 -13.70 -25.68 -9.54
CA LYS A 13 -13.73 -27.17 -9.57
C LYS A 13 -12.33 -27.77 -9.49
N ALA A 14 -11.32 -27.08 -10.02
CA ALA A 14 -9.91 -27.48 -9.97
C ALA A 14 -9.23 -27.15 -8.63
N GLY A 15 -9.94 -26.51 -7.68
CA GLY A 15 -9.45 -26.17 -6.35
C GLY A 15 -8.83 -24.79 -6.22
N TYR A 16 -8.90 -23.95 -7.26
CA TYR A 16 -8.52 -22.56 -7.18
C TYR A 16 -9.63 -21.73 -6.52
N GLY A 17 -9.31 -20.54 -6.04
CA GLY A 17 -10.26 -19.64 -5.40
C GLY A 17 -9.57 -18.43 -4.85
N LEU A 18 -10.31 -17.51 -4.23
CA LEU A 18 -9.73 -16.33 -3.60
C LEU A 18 -8.81 -16.75 -2.45
N TYR A 19 -7.69 -16.04 -2.33
CA TYR A 19 -6.75 -16.19 -1.23
C TYR A 19 -7.27 -15.48 0.02
N TYR A 20 -7.17 -16.14 1.15
CA TYR A 20 -7.46 -15.59 2.47
C TYR A 20 -6.30 -15.89 3.40
N ALA A 21 -5.70 -14.84 3.98
CA ALA A 21 -4.68 -14.99 5.01
C ALA A 21 -5.27 -15.65 6.27
N PRO A 22 -4.46 -16.35 7.07
CA PRO A 22 -4.93 -17.00 8.29
C PRO A 22 -5.63 -16.08 9.30
N SER A 23 -5.25 -14.80 9.36
CA SER A 23 -5.88 -13.80 10.20
C SER A 23 -7.29 -13.40 9.75
N GLY A 24 -7.60 -13.53 8.47
CA GLY A 24 -8.82 -13.00 7.86
C GLY A 24 -8.83 -11.48 7.67
N ASP A 25 -7.76 -10.77 8.02
CA ASP A 25 -7.63 -9.33 7.81
C ASP A 25 -7.59 -9.02 6.30
N PRO A 26 -8.46 -8.11 5.79
CA PRO A 26 -8.49 -7.72 4.39
C PRO A 26 -7.17 -7.14 3.86
N MET A 27 -6.43 -6.38 4.66
CA MET A 27 -5.12 -5.85 4.28
C MET A 27 -4.11 -6.99 4.11
N GLU A 28 -4.07 -7.95 5.05
CA GLU A 28 -3.21 -9.12 4.96
C GLU A 28 -3.60 -10.05 3.82
N ASN A 29 -4.90 -10.26 3.56
CA ASN A 29 -5.37 -11.01 2.39
C ASN A 29 -4.77 -10.45 1.10
N TYR A 30 -4.79 -9.13 0.94
CA TYR A 30 -4.28 -8.49 -0.26
C TYR A 30 -2.74 -8.47 -0.31
N ARG A 31 -2.08 -8.29 0.82
CA ARG A 31 -0.61 -8.26 0.93
C ARG A 31 0.00 -9.62 0.66
N TYR A 32 -0.43 -10.64 1.39
CA TYR A 32 0.13 -12.00 1.28
C TYR A 32 -0.21 -12.71 -0.03
N LEU A 33 -1.29 -12.31 -0.71
CA LEU A 33 -1.58 -12.77 -2.07
C LEU A 33 -0.37 -12.63 -3.01
N PHE A 34 0.44 -11.60 -2.84
CA PHE A 34 1.61 -11.30 -3.68
C PHE A 34 2.95 -11.76 -3.10
N VAL A 35 2.98 -12.13 -1.83
CA VAL A 35 4.18 -12.56 -1.11
C VAL A 35 4.24 -14.10 -1.01
N GLU A 36 3.12 -14.75 -0.76
CA GLU A 36 3.05 -16.20 -0.72
C GLU A 36 3.12 -16.83 -2.11
N ASN A 37 4.14 -17.66 -2.31
CA ASN A 37 4.28 -18.44 -3.54
C ASN A 37 3.21 -19.54 -3.64
N TRP A 38 2.57 -19.65 -4.82
CA TRP A 38 1.66 -20.77 -5.14
C TRP A 38 0.44 -20.88 -4.21
N ASN A 39 -0.15 -19.76 -3.84
CA ASN A 39 -1.42 -19.73 -3.15
C ASN A 39 -2.60 -20.10 -4.08
N LYS A 40 -3.80 -20.27 -3.51
CA LYS A 40 -5.00 -20.72 -4.24
C LYS A 40 -5.44 -19.83 -5.40
N GLU A 41 -5.07 -18.56 -5.39
CA GLU A 41 -5.48 -17.59 -6.42
C GLU A 41 -4.57 -17.62 -7.65
N ILE A 42 -3.37 -18.20 -7.54
CA ILE A 42 -2.38 -18.24 -8.60
C ILE A 42 -2.65 -19.44 -9.51
N ILE A 43 -3.24 -19.19 -10.67
CA ILE A 43 -3.46 -20.20 -11.72
C ILE A 43 -2.17 -20.47 -12.49
N PHE A 44 -1.42 -19.41 -12.79
CA PHE A 44 -0.16 -19.49 -13.52
C PHE A 44 0.80 -18.40 -13.07
N ALA A 45 2.02 -18.78 -12.76
CA ALA A 45 3.10 -17.86 -12.45
C ALA A 45 4.41 -18.31 -13.08
N LYS A 46 5.23 -17.36 -13.50
CA LYS A 46 6.62 -17.58 -13.88
C LYS A 46 7.51 -17.14 -12.72
N ASN A 47 8.14 -18.11 -12.07
CA ASN A 47 9.17 -17.79 -11.09
C ASN A 47 10.39 -17.25 -11.81
N VAL A 48 10.79 -16.03 -11.47
CA VAL A 48 12.08 -15.47 -11.84
C VAL A 48 13.02 -15.52 -10.64
N ALA A 49 14.32 -15.43 -10.91
CA ALA A 49 15.30 -15.32 -9.83
C ALA A 49 14.99 -14.12 -8.92
N ILE A 50 15.36 -14.23 -7.67
CA ILE A 50 15.23 -13.16 -6.66
C ILE A 50 15.74 -11.84 -7.21
N TYR A 51 14.91 -10.80 -7.10
CA TYR A 51 15.24 -9.47 -7.59
C TYR A 51 15.28 -8.50 -6.41
N ASP A 52 16.39 -8.53 -5.68
CA ASP A 52 16.65 -7.70 -4.49
C ASP A 52 16.54 -6.19 -4.75
N GLN A 53 16.81 -5.77 -5.98
CA GLN A 53 16.74 -4.35 -6.36
C GLN A 53 15.33 -3.76 -6.27
N MET A 54 14.28 -4.55 -6.47
CA MET A 54 12.91 -4.08 -6.33
C MET A 54 12.59 -3.72 -4.88
N GLU A 55 12.97 -4.58 -3.92
CA GLU A 55 12.78 -4.31 -2.51
C GLU A 55 13.58 -3.09 -2.06
N ARG A 56 14.84 -2.99 -2.47
CA ARG A 56 15.68 -1.81 -2.18
C ARG A 56 15.10 -0.54 -2.79
N ALA A 57 14.62 -0.61 -4.03
CA ALA A 57 14.04 0.55 -4.70
C ALA A 57 12.75 1.03 -4.03
N ALA A 58 11.96 0.13 -3.44
CA ALA A 58 10.70 0.46 -2.79
C ALA A 58 10.84 0.78 -1.30
N ALA A 59 11.84 0.23 -0.62
CA ALA A 59 11.98 0.40 0.83
C ALA A 59 12.39 1.82 1.23
N PRO A 60 11.96 2.28 2.43
CA PRO A 60 12.41 3.53 3.03
C PRO A 60 13.92 3.57 3.28
N LEU A 61 14.49 4.77 3.23
CA LEU A 61 15.93 4.99 3.43
C LEU A 61 16.42 4.47 4.79
N SER A 62 15.66 4.69 5.86
CA SER A 62 16.01 4.24 7.22
C SER A 62 16.03 2.72 7.38
N LEU A 63 15.46 1.99 6.44
CA LEU A 63 15.49 0.53 6.34
C LEU A 63 16.52 0.02 5.32
N GLY A 64 17.41 0.90 4.83
CA GLY A 64 18.43 0.56 3.84
C GLY A 64 17.94 0.55 2.40
N GLY A 65 16.75 1.07 2.14
CA GLY A 65 16.18 1.22 0.80
C GLY A 65 16.67 2.47 0.08
N TRP A 66 16.24 2.59 -1.18
CA TRP A 66 16.56 3.73 -2.05
C TRP A 66 15.41 4.70 -2.24
N SER A 67 14.25 4.43 -1.68
CA SER A 67 13.04 5.28 -1.75
C SER A 67 12.67 5.71 -3.18
N GLY A 68 12.90 4.83 -4.17
CA GLY A 68 12.80 5.17 -5.60
C GLY A 68 11.49 4.75 -6.28
N LEU A 69 10.71 3.83 -5.71
CA LEU A 69 9.41 3.44 -6.26
C LEU A 69 8.29 4.22 -5.58
N CYS A 70 7.95 5.34 -6.20
CA CYS A 70 7.06 6.35 -5.63
C CYS A 70 5.70 6.34 -6.33
N PRO A 71 4.61 5.94 -5.66
CA PRO A 71 3.24 6.15 -6.14
C PRO A 71 2.98 7.63 -6.43
N THR A 72 2.17 7.91 -7.45
CA THR A 72 1.71 9.27 -7.73
C THR A 72 0.56 9.64 -6.80
N GLN A 73 0.31 10.95 -6.61
CA GLN A 73 -0.87 11.43 -5.87
C GLN A 73 -2.17 10.88 -6.49
N GLU A 74 -2.25 10.86 -7.80
CA GLU A 74 -3.41 10.35 -8.54
C GLU A 74 -3.72 8.88 -8.21
N LEU A 75 -2.69 8.04 -7.98
CA LEU A 75 -2.91 6.67 -7.50
C LEU A 75 -3.43 6.66 -6.05
N VAL A 76 -2.89 7.51 -5.17
CA VAL A 76 -3.34 7.63 -3.78
C VAL A 76 -4.79 8.10 -3.71
N ASP A 77 -5.18 9.05 -4.55
CA ASP A 77 -6.54 9.60 -4.62
C ASP A 77 -7.56 8.60 -5.17
N ALA A 78 -7.10 7.64 -5.99
CA ALA A 78 -7.97 6.61 -6.57
C ALA A 78 -8.46 5.55 -5.57
N TYR A 79 -7.84 5.44 -4.39
CA TYR A 79 -8.32 4.54 -3.35
C TYR A 79 -9.58 5.09 -2.70
N GLU A 80 -10.53 4.19 -2.40
CA GLU A 80 -11.78 4.52 -1.72
C GLU A 80 -11.57 4.67 -0.21
N MET A 81 -12.60 5.19 0.46
CA MET A 81 -12.71 5.13 1.92
C MET A 81 -13.05 3.70 2.37
N ALA A 82 -12.95 3.41 3.65
CA ALA A 82 -13.23 2.07 4.20
C ALA A 82 -14.66 1.59 3.92
N ASP A 83 -15.61 2.51 3.79
CA ASP A 83 -17.01 2.22 3.45
C ASP A 83 -17.29 2.08 1.94
N GLY A 84 -16.26 2.22 1.09
CA GLY A 84 -16.37 2.18 -0.37
C GLY A 84 -16.76 3.52 -1.01
N THR A 85 -16.83 4.59 -0.25
CA THR A 85 -17.13 5.92 -0.80
C THR A 85 -15.90 6.49 -1.50
N THR A 86 -16.06 7.01 -2.72
CA THR A 86 -14.98 7.68 -3.46
C THR A 86 -14.66 9.03 -2.85
N PRO A 87 -13.44 9.29 -2.37
CA PRO A 87 -13.08 10.56 -1.72
C PRO A 87 -12.88 11.71 -2.71
N ILE A 88 -12.30 11.45 -3.88
CA ILE A 88 -11.96 12.47 -4.89
C ILE A 88 -12.82 12.26 -6.14
N LEU A 89 -13.66 13.23 -6.47
CA LEU A 89 -14.58 13.17 -7.61
C LEU A 89 -13.94 13.64 -8.92
N GLY A 90 -12.75 14.21 -8.87
CA GLY A 90 -12.02 14.75 -9.99
C GLY A 90 -11.10 15.90 -9.56
N TYR A 91 -10.64 16.69 -10.52
CA TYR A 91 -9.72 17.79 -10.27
C TYR A 91 -10.18 19.06 -10.95
N ASN A 92 -9.95 20.19 -10.30
CA ASN A 92 -10.10 21.51 -10.87
C ASN A 92 -9.01 21.81 -11.92
N ALA A 93 -9.17 22.87 -12.68
CA ALA A 93 -8.20 23.27 -13.71
C ALA A 93 -6.80 23.62 -13.14
N ASP A 94 -6.70 23.97 -11.88
CA ASP A 94 -5.44 24.23 -11.15
C ASP A 94 -4.80 22.98 -10.54
N GLY A 95 -5.43 21.80 -10.71
CA GLY A 95 -4.99 20.53 -10.18
C GLY A 95 -5.42 20.23 -8.75
N SER A 96 -6.17 21.13 -8.10
CA SER A 96 -6.71 20.85 -6.76
C SER A 96 -7.83 19.80 -6.82
N PRO A 97 -7.94 18.88 -5.84
CA PRO A 97 -8.95 17.84 -5.85
C PRO A 97 -10.36 18.40 -5.61
N ILE A 98 -11.33 17.77 -6.22
CA ILE A 98 -12.76 17.99 -5.93
C ILE A 98 -13.15 16.92 -4.90
N ILE A 99 -13.12 17.29 -3.62
CA ILE A 99 -13.40 16.40 -2.51
C ILE A 99 -14.90 16.10 -2.43
N ASN A 100 -15.24 14.81 -2.28
CA ASN A 100 -16.59 14.37 -1.99
C ASN A 100 -16.91 14.67 -0.52
N SER A 101 -17.78 15.64 -0.26
CA SER A 101 -18.16 16.06 1.09
C SER A 101 -18.88 14.99 1.90
N GLU A 102 -19.38 13.92 1.28
CA GLU A 102 -20.06 12.81 1.95
C GLU A 102 -19.10 11.68 2.35
N SER A 103 -17.83 11.73 1.89
CA SER A 103 -16.86 10.65 2.11
C SER A 103 -16.18 10.68 3.50
N GLY A 104 -16.26 11.77 4.23
CA GLY A 104 -15.48 11.98 5.45
C GLY A 104 -13.99 12.27 5.22
N TYR A 105 -13.51 12.21 3.97
CA TYR A 105 -12.13 12.51 3.61
C TYR A 105 -11.76 13.97 3.88
N SER A 106 -10.55 14.19 4.39
CA SER A 106 -10.01 15.53 4.64
C SER A 106 -8.52 15.60 4.36
N GLU A 107 -8.07 16.68 3.73
CA GLU A 107 -6.65 17.02 3.55
C GLU A 107 -6.15 17.98 4.65
N GLU A 108 -6.85 18.09 5.76
CA GLU A 108 -6.51 18.98 6.86
C GLU A 108 -6.48 18.22 8.18
N GLY A 109 -5.50 18.58 9.04
CA GLY A 109 -5.41 18.06 10.40
C GLY A 109 -4.88 16.63 10.53
N PHE A 110 -4.87 16.14 11.75
CA PHE A 110 -4.35 14.82 12.14
C PHE A 110 -5.35 14.16 13.08
N THR A 111 -5.44 12.83 13.00
CA THR A 111 -6.27 12.07 13.94
C THR A 111 -5.68 12.08 15.35
N GLU A 112 -6.55 12.11 16.36
CA GLU A 112 -6.16 12.02 17.77
C GLU A 112 -6.01 10.56 18.24
N GLU A 113 -6.62 9.61 17.53
CA GLU A 113 -6.65 8.20 17.88
C GLU A 113 -6.05 7.33 16.77
N ALA A 114 -5.46 6.21 17.18
CA ALA A 114 -5.06 5.15 16.27
C ALA A 114 -6.29 4.35 15.83
N ASP A 115 -6.19 3.74 14.65
CA ASP A 115 -7.19 2.79 14.18
C ASP A 115 -7.27 1.55 15.07
N ALA A 116 -8.49 1.08 15.36
CA ALA A 116 -8.73 -0.08 16.21
C ALA A 116 -8.20 -1.40 15.60
N GLU A 117 -8.15 -1.49 14.28
CA GLU A 117 -7.62 -2.63 13.53
C GLU A 117 -6.12 -2.51 13.23
N GLY A 118 -5.52 -1.35 13.55
CA GLY A 118 -4.09 -1.10 13.42
C GLY A 118 -3.63 -0.62 12.05
N TYR A 119 -4.53 -0.16 11.19
CA TYR A 119 -4.19 0.33 9.86
C TYR A 119 -3.39 1.63 9.87
N TYR A 120 -3.66 2.49 10.86
CA TYR A 120 -2.91 3.73 11.06
C TYR A 120 -2.74 4.08 12.54
N PRO A 121 -1.63 4.73 12.92
CA PRO A 121 -1.39 5.20 14.30
C PRO A 121 -2.11 6.52 14.59
N GLU A 122 -2.12 6.93 15.87
CA GLU A 122 -2.44 8.30 16.26
C GLU A 122 -1.53 9.31 15.55
N ASN A 123 -1.98 10.54 15.40
CA ASN A 123 -1.30 11.61 14.66
C ASN A 123 -1.07 11.28 13.16
N THR A 124 -1.88 10.42 12.59
CA THR A 124 -1.92 10.23 11.13
C THR A 124 -2.63 11.42 10.47
N PHE A 125 -2.05 11.95 9.38
CA PHE A 125 -2.67 13.01 8.59
C PHE A 125 -4.01 12.53 8.02
N ASN A 126 -5.06 13.33 8.15
CA ASN A 126 -6.44 12.88 7.91
C ASN A 126 -6.70 12.35 6.49
N MET A 127 -5.91 12.74 5.49
CA MET A 127 -6.03 12.16 4.15
C MET A 127 -5.71 10.65 4.07
N PHE A 128 -5.07 10.09 5.10
CA PHE A 128 -4.72 8.67 5.18
C PHE A 128 -5.60 7.88 6.15
N VAL A 129 -6.55 8.55 6.80
CA VAL A 129 -7.47 7.97 7.79
C VAL A 129 -8.65 7.33 7.07
N ASP A 130 -9.15 6.21 7.61
CA ASP A 130 -10.34 5.50 7.13
C ASP A 130 -10.33 5.16 5.63
N ARG A 131 -9.15 4.87 5.08
CA ARG A 131 -9.02 4.40 3.69
C ARG A 131 -9.27 2.88 3.60
N GLU A 132 -9.65 2.41 2.42
CA GLU A 132 -9.82 0.98 2.20
C GLU A 132 -8.54 0.18 2.50
N PRO A 133 -8.62 -1.10 2.93
CA PRO A 133 -7.46 -1.91 3.31
C PRO A 133 -6.38 -2.02 2.24
N ARG A 134 -6.76 -2.00 0.95
CA ARG A 134 -5.81 -2.03 -0.18
C ARG A 134 -4.87 -0.83 -0.21
N PHE A 135 -5.32 0.34 0.27
CA PHE A 135 -4.47 1.52 0.40
C PHE A 135 -3.29 1.23 1.32
N TYR A 136 -3.56 0.77 2.54
CA TYR A 136 -2.52 0.46 3.54
C TYR A 136 -1.59 -0.68 3.12
N ALA A 137 -2.09 -1.64 2.33
CA ALA A 137 -1.29 -2.72 1.77
C ALA A 137 -0.41 -2.30 0.58
N THR A 138 -0.70 -1.16 -0.06
CA THR A 138 -0.03 -0.75 -1.31
C THR A 138 0.88 0.45 -1.13
N VAL A 139 0.53 1.38 -0.24
CA VAL A 139 1.18 2.69 -0.10
C VAL A 139 1.80 2.85 1.27
N THR A 140 3.08 3.21 1.32
CA THR A 140 3.73 3.74 2.52
C THR A 140 3.69 5.26 2.46
N TYR A 141 3.16 5.89 3.50
CA TYR A 141 3.04 7.34 3.66
C TYR A 141 3.79 7.80 4.92
N SER A 142 3.99 9.11 5.07
CA SER A 142 4.64 9.65 6.28
C SER A 142 3.76 9.46 7.50
N GLY A 143 4.26 8.75 8.50
CA GLY A 143 3.52 8.34 9.70
C GLY A 143 3.14 6.85 9.72
N ALA A 144 3.12 6.17 8.57
CA ALA A 144 2.83 4.73 8.51
C ALA A 144 3.88 3.90 9.26
N TYR A 145 3.45 2.78 9.84
CA TYR A 145 4.37 1.79 10.38
C TYR A 145 4.85 0.82 9.29
N TRP A 146 6.16 0.57 9.28
CA TRP A 146 6.78 -0.48 8.51
C TRP A 146 7.88 -1.17 9.32
N ARG A 147 7.81 -2.49 9.46
CA ARG A 147 8.75 -3.31 10.24
C ARG A 147 9.01 -2.75 11.64
N GLY A 148 7.93 -2.35 12.33
CA GLY A 148 7.97 -1.85 13.70
C GLY A 148 8.55 -0.44 13.87
N ARG A 149 8.78 0.29 12.78
CA ARG A 149 9.19 1.71 12.83
C ARG A 149 8.17 2.59 12.13
N GLN A 150 8.01 3.79 12.64
CA GLN A 150 7.24 4.84 11.99
C GLN A 150 8.10 5.52 10.92
N ILE A 151 7.59 5.58 9.70
CA ILE A 151 8.27 6.17 8.55
C ILE A 151 8.05 7.70 8.57
N ASP A 152 9.10 8.45 8.30
CA ASP A 152 9.06 9.92 8.30
C ASP A 152 9.75 10.50 7.06
N PHE A 153 8.93 10.96 6.11
CA PHE A 153 9.39 11.55 4.85
C PHE A 153 9.63 13.07 4.92
N ARG A 154 9.48 13.71 6.10
CA ARG A 154 9.74 15.13 6.23
C ARG A 154 11.19 15.46 5.89
N MET A 155 11.43 16.64 5.36
CA MET A 155 12.79 17.08 5.05
C MET A 155 13.68 17.03 6.28
N GLY A 156 14.84 16.38 6.17
CA GLY A 156 15.77 16.17 7.27
C GLY A 156 15.46 15.01 8.22
N ALA A 157 14.29 14.37 8.06
CA ALA A 157 13.95 13.15 8.81
C ALA A 157 14.64 11.90 8.24
N PRO A 158 14.64 10.77 8.96
CA PRO A 158 15.39 9.57 8.57
C PRO A 158 15.04 9.02 7.18
N ASP A 159 13.79 9.17 6.71
CA ASP A 159 13.33 8.69 5.41
C ASP A 159 13.11 9.82 4.39
N GLY A 160 13.31 11.06 4.84
CA GLY A 160 13.18 12.25 4.03
C GLY A 160 14.48 12.63 3.31
N ARG A 161 14.42 13.77 2.61
CA ARG A 161 15.58 14.31 1.89
C ARG A 161 16.63 14.83 2.87
N THR A 162 17.79 14.14 2.92
CA THR A 162 18.93 14.47 3.80
C THR A 162 20.18 14.92 3.04
N GLY A 163 20.07 15.22 1.74
CA GLY A 163 21.18 15.66 0.88
C GLY A 163 21.73 14.57 -0.05
N GLY A 164 21.37 13.30 0.14
CA GLY A 164 21.63 12.19 -0.80
C GLY A 164 20.58 12.13 -1.91
N PRO A 165 20.76 11.21 -2.88
CA PRO A 165 19.81 11.00 -3.96
C PRO A 165 18.58 10.14 -3.56
N ASP A 166 18.69 9.38 -2.46
CA ASP A 166 17.72 8.37 -2.08
C ASP A 166 16.66 8.97 -1.15
N TYR A 167 15.58 9.44 -1.74
CA TYR A 167 14.39 9.94 -1.04
C TYR A 167 13.17 9.84 -1.94
N THR A 168 11.97 9.74 -1.34
CA THR A 168 10.74 9.76 -2.12
C THR A 168 10.53 11.11 -2.82
N THR A 169 10.17 11.07 -4.10
CA THR A 169 9.88 12.28 -4.89
C THR A 169 8.42 12.72 -4.81
N THR A 170 7.53 11.86 -4.32
CA THR A 170 6.09 12.12 -4.22
C THR A 170 5.57 12.19 -2.79
N GLY A 171 6.39 11.85 -1.79
CA GLY A 171 5.96 11.71 -0.40
C GLY A 171 5.37 10.32 -0.08
N TYR A 172 5.42 9.40 -1.05
CA TYR A 172 4.93 8.03 -0.93
C TYR A 172 5.98 7.03 -1.37
N LEU A 173 5.88 5.78 -0.88
CA LEU A 173 6.61 4.64 -1.41
C LEU A 173 5.66 3.47 -1.68
N MET A 174 6.04 2.63 -2.62
CA MET A 174 5.32 1.39 -2.89
C MET A 174 5.56 0.39 -1.76
N ARG A 175 4.48 -0.18 -1.23
CA ARG A 175 4.49 -1.23 -0.20
C ARG A 175 4.13 -2.60 -0.77
N LYS A 176 3.29 -2.61 -1.80
CA LYS A 176 2.85 -3.83 -2.49
C LYS A 176 4.03 -4.66 -3.00
N PHE A 177 3.91 -5.97 -2.92
CA PHE A 177 4.92 -6.97 -3.30
C PHE A 177 6.13 -7.09 -2.35
N LEU A 178 6.15 -6.36 -1.24
CA LEU A 178 7.27 -6.39 -0.30
C LEU A 178 6.93 -7.29 0.88
N ASP A 179 7.88 -8.15 1.24
CA ASP A 179 7.79 -8.98 2.43
C ASP A 179 8.26 -8.15 3.65
N GLU A 180 7.31 -7.79 4.51
CA GLU A 180 7.59 -7.03 5.73
C GLU A 180 8.09 -7.90 6.87
N ASP A 181 7.85 -9.20 6.81
CA ASP A 181 8.26 -10.19 7.81
C ASP A 181 9.62 -10.80 7.47
N GLY A 182 10.09 -10.58 6.24
CA GLY A 182 11.39 -11.04 5.74
C GLY A 182 12.57 -10.44 6.52
N VAL A 183 13.65 -11.20 6.60
CA VAL A 183 14.72 -11.01 7.58
C VAL A 183 15.63 -9.83 7.29
N ASP A 184 15.77 -9.39 6.06
CA ASP A 184 16.68 -8.26 5.75
C ASP A 184 16.57 -7.83 4.28
N ILE A 185 16.18 -6.58 4.04
CA ILE A 185 16.20 -5.97 2.70
C ILE A 185 17.62 -5.94 2.10
N LEU A 186 18.64 -6.03 2.95
CA LEU A 186 20.05 -5.91 2.57
C LEU A 186 20.75 -7.24 2.28
N ARG A 187 20.08 -8.36 2.58
CA ARG A 187 20.61 -9.71 2.34
C ARG A 187 19.79 -10.41 1.27
N GLY A 188 19.98 -9.99 0.02
CA GLY A 188 19.62 -10.84 -1.12
C GLY A 188 20.55 -12.04 -1.21
#